data_886e505c7a4b1b7d16ed0a1cb59eeec1
#
_entry.id   886e505c7a4b1b7d16ed0a1cb59eeec1
#
_cell.length_a   1.000
_cell.length_b   1.000
_cell.length_c   1.000
_cell.angle_alpha   90.00
_cell.angle_beta   90.00
_cell.angle_gamma   90.00
#
_symmetry.space_group_name_H-M   'P 1'
#
loop_
_entity.id
_entity.type
_entity.pdbx_description
1 polymer ?
#
loop_
_entity_poly.entity_id
_entity_poly.type
_entity_poly.pdbx_seq_one_letter_code
_entity_poly.pdbx_strand_id
1 'polypeptide(L)'
;MRALLDTVEKGVVVASRDGRVLMVNTRAKKCLEEHGKSDLLSLNIFEELLNVEAREISKRIESGEHEIELSGRTGSKNFHARVRWIPESDWVAIQFANEAESVDGSGAPQPTVQELLQEREITYRNLLAAYLKLQEVNRQKTVFLASAAHELKTPLAVIKGYYDLLLTNSLGKLTDKQKDILEESKESCERLVRLVSMFLNYSALESGKLVLQLRENDLRDCLVEMTGRWSEAFQRKGVKLESQIDPSIPTFKFDYQKVQQAAANLLDNALKHTPSGGSVTLRARPHFWERRVAEVAPVEERRRFRLPRPNSVEVSVTDSGAGIAPEHHQEIFEDFVRVDRNTSGMGLGLAIAKRLIQAHRGKIWVESEAQRGSTFAFLLPMDQT
;
A
#
# COMPACT_ATOMS: atom_id res chain seq x y z
N MET A 1 -4.18 -18.16 -8.63
CA MET A 1 -3.71 -18.92 -7.45
C MET A 1 -4.47 -20.21 -7.23
N ARG A 2 -5.81 -20.23 -7.14
CA ARG A 2 -6.61 -21.47 -6.94
C ARG A 2 -6.36 -22.54 -8.03
N ALA A 3 -6.33 -22.14 -9.30
CA ALA A 3 -6.04 -23.07 -10.40
C ALA A 3 -4.63 -23.68 -10.35
N LEU A 4 -3.66 -23.00 -9.74
CA LEU A 4 -2.31 -23.50 -9.53
C LEU A 4 -2.24 -24.51 -8.38
N LEU A 5 -3.03 -24.30 -7.32
CA LEU A 5 -3.13 -25.24 -6.21
C LEU A 5 -3.81 -26.56 -6.65
N ASP A 6 -4.70 -26.51 -7.64
CA ASP A 6 -5.38 -27.69 -8.18
C ASP A 6 -4.48 -28.56 -9.08
N THR A 7 -3.30 -28.07 -9.49
CA THR A 7 -2.28 -28.88 -10.20
C THR A 7 -1.45 -29.76 -9.25
N VAL A 8 -1.50 -29.50 -7.96
CA VAL A 8 -0.75 -30.25 -6.95
C VAL A 8 -1.46 -31.59 -6.69
N GLU A 9 -0.72 -32.69 -6.82
CA GLU A 9 -1.27 -34.05 -6.65
C GLU A 9 -1.70 -34.39 -5.21
N LYS A 10 -1.27 -33.65 -4.21
CA LYS A 10 -1.65 -33.81 -2.80
C LYS A 10 -2.68 -32.79 -2.38
N GLY A 11 -3.44 -33.09 -1.32
CA GLY A 11 -4.36 -32.15 -0.71
C GLY A 11 -3.59 -30.99 -0.06
N VAL A 12 -3.81 -29.76 -0.52
CA VAL A 12 -3.14 -28.57 0.01
C VAL A 12 -4.18 -27.55 0.49
N VAL A 13 -3.95 -27.05 1.70
CA VAL A 13 -4.67 -25.93 2.29
C VAL A 13 -3.68 -24.80 2.58
N VAL A 14 -4.04 -23.58 2.21
CA VAL A 14 -3.32 -22.38 2.62
C VAL A 14 -4.13 -21.70 3.70
N ALA A 15 -3.49 -21.43 4.83
CA ALA A 15 -4.09 -20.76 5.97
C ALA A 15 -3.25 -19.54 6.40
N SER A 16 -3.87 -18.63 7.12
CA SER A 16 -3.16 -17.57 7.82
C SER A 16 -2.44 -18.12 9.05
N ARG A 17 -1.54 -17.35 9.62
CA ARG A 17 -0.73 -17.72 10.78
C ARG A 17 -1.56 -18.07 12.03
N ASP A 18 -2.77 -17.51 12.13
CA ASP A 18 -3.75 -17.81 13.18
C ASP A 18 -4.63 -19.03 12.89
N GLY A 19 -4.40 -19.73 11.76
CA GLY A 19 -5.09 -20.97 11.41
C GLY A 19 -6.35 -20.82 10.56
N ARG A 20 -6.72 -19.61 10.14
CA ARG A 20 -7.89 -19.40 9.26
C ARG A 20 -7.59 -19.86 7.85
N VAL A 21 -8.46 -20.67 7.28
CA VAL A 21 -8.30 -21.18 5.91
C VAL A 21 -8.54 -20.06 4.90
N LEU A 22 -7.53 -19.83 4.05
CA LEU A 22 -7.56 -18.83 2.98
C LEU A 22 -7.89 -19.46 1.62
N MET A 23 -7.28 -20.62 1.35
CA MET A 23 -7.45 -21.33 0.08
C MET A 23 -7.34 -22.84 0.29
N VAL A 24 -8.08 -23.60 -0.53
CA VAL A 24 -8.12 -25.07 -0.50
C VAL A 24 -8.11 -25.55 -1.93
N ASN A 25 -7.26 -26.53 -2.27
CA ASN A 25 -7.32 -27.18 -3.57
C ASN A 25 -8.44 -28.26 -3.59
N THR A 26 -8.83 -28.67 -4.79
CA THR A 26 -9.93 -29.63 -5.00
C THR A 26 -9.70 -30.96 -4.26
N ARG A 27 -8.46 -31.42 -4.16
CA ARG A 27 -8.14 -32.68 -3.44
C ARG A 27 -8.23 -32.53 -1.93
N ALA A 28 -7.73 -31.45 -1.34
CA ALA A 28 -7.88 -31.19 0.08
C ALA A 28 -9.37 -31.02 0.45
N LYS A 29 -10.15 -30.33 -0.39
CA LYS A 29 -11.59 -30.19 -0.21
C LYS A 29 -12.27 -31.56 -0.14
N LYS A 30 -11.99 -32.45 -1.09
CA LYS A 30 -12.55 -33.80 -1.13
C LYS A 30 -12.15 -34.63 0.11
N CYS A 31 -10.88 -34.57 0.49
CA CYS A 31 -10.38 -35.24 1.67
C CYS A 31 -11.07 -34.76 2.96
N LEU A 32 -11.28 -33.46 3.10
CA LEU A 32 -11.90 -32.86 4.30
C LEU A 32 -13.41 -33.04 4.33
N GLU A 33 -14.10 -33.05 3.17
CA GLU A 33 -15.53 -33.37 3.06
C GLU A 33 -15.80 -34.86 3.42
N GLU A 34 -14.95 -35.78 3.02
CA GLU A 34 -14.99 -37.21 3.41
C GLU A 34 -14.84 -37.38 4.95
N HIS A 35 -14.27 -36.39 5.63
CA HIS A 35 -14.10 -36.33 7.07
C HIS A 35 -15.19 -35.49 7.79
N GLY A 36 -16.31 -35.18 7.10
CA GLY A 36 -17.49 -34.54 7.69
C GLY A 36 -17.41 -33.02 7.88
N LYS A 37 -16.47 -32.33 7.22
CA LYS A 37 -16.31 -30.87 7.28
C LYS A 37 -16.73 -30.25 5.95
N SER A 38 -17.92 -29.63 5.90
CA SER A 38 -18.50 -29.05 4.68
C SER A 38 -18.19 -27.56 4.49
N ASP A 39 -17.97 -26.81 5.57
CA ASP A 39 -17.63 -25.37 5.49
C ASP A 39 -16.18 -25.13 5.91
N LEU A 40 -15.28 -25.22 4.93
CA LEU A 40 -13.84 -25.17 5.15
C LEU A 40 -13.29 -23.75 5.36
N LEU A 41 -13.99 -22.71 4.92
CA LEU A 41 -13.51 -21.33 4.99
C LEU A 41 -13.78 -20.67 6.36
N SER A 42 -14.71 -21.21 7.11
CA SER A 42 -15.01 -20.75 8.47
C SER A 42 -14.20 -21.48 9.56
N LEU A 43 -13.39 -22.47 9.19
CA LEU A 43 -12.69 -23.41 10.07
C LEU A 43 -11.33 -22.86 10.51
N ASN A 44 -11.00 -23.00 11.81
CA ASN A 44 -9.61 -22.90 12.26
C ASN A 44 -8.91 -24.26 12.12
N ILE A 45 -8.02 -24.35 11.12
CA ILE A 45 -7.43 -25.64 10.74
C ILE A 45 -6.50 -26.19 11.82
N PHE A 46 -5.83 -25.34 12.60
CA PHE A 46 -4.93 -25.78 13.66
C PHE A 46 -5.69 -26.36 14.85
N GLU A 47 -6.69 -25.66 15.33
CA GLU A 47 -7.43 -26.04 16.52
C GLU A 47 -8.45 -27.16 16.25
N GLU A 48 -9.19 -27.05 15.13
CA GLU A 48 -10.31 -27.95 14.86
C GLU A 48 -9.94 -29.22 14.08
N LEU A 49 -8.82 -29.22 13.39
CA LEU A 49 -8.39 -30.34 12.57
C LEU A 49 -7.08 -30.98 13.06
N LEU A 50 -6.10 -30.17 13.40
CA LEU A 50 -4.79 -30.63 13.84
C LEU A 50 -4.68 -30.73 15.36
N ASN A 51 -5.65 -30.21 16.09
CA ASN A 51 -5.70 -30.17 17.55
C ASN A 51 -4.43 -29.57 18.19
N VAL A 52 -3.91 -28.53 17.59
CA VAL A 52 -2.72 -27.78 18.02
C VAL A 52 -3.07 -26.30 18.13
N GLU A 53 -2.62 -25.64 19.18
CA GLU A 53 -2.81 -24.18 19.30
C GLU A 53 -1.99 -23.41 18.26
N ALA A 54 -2.60 -22.42 17.61
CA ALA A 54 -1.94 -21.57 16.61
C ALA A 54 -0.67 -20.90 17.17
N ARG A 55 -0.65 -20.58 18.46
CA ARG A 55 0.52 -20.02 19.17
C ARG A 55 1.71 -20.97 19.22
N GLU A 56 1.48 -22.27 19.31
CA GLU A 56 2.54 -23.26 19.30
C GLU A 56 3.21 -23.35 17.93
N ILE A 57 2.42 -23.39 16.87
CA ILE A 57 2.91 -23.34 15.48
C ILE A 57 3.74 -22.06 15.24
N SER A 58 3.23 -20.92 15.68
CA SER A 58 3.94 -19.64 15.55
C SER A 58 5.30 -19.64 16.27
N LYS A 59 5.38 -20.18 17.49
CA LYS A 59 6.64 -20.28 18.22
C LYS A 59 7.66 -21.20 17.52
N ARG A 60 7.23 -22.32 16.97
CA ARG A 60 8.11 -23.25 16.24
C ARG A 60 8.64 -22.61 14.96
N ILE A 61 7.82 -21.86 14.23
CA ILE A 61 8.25 -21.09 13.06
C ILE A 61 9.28 -20.02 13.47
N GLU A 62 9.04 -19.28 14.56
CA GLU A 62 9.95 -18.26 15.07
C GLU A 62 11.28 -18.83 15.57
N SER A 63 11.30 -20.10 16.01
CA SER A 63 12.53 -20.81 16.38
C SER A 63 13.35 -21.31 15.18
N GLY A 64 12.88 -21.05 13.93
CA GLY A 64 13.57 -21.42 12.69
C GLY A 64 13.14 -22.75 12.10
N GLU A 65 12.07 -23.36 12.60
CA GLU A 65 11.52 -24.60 12.04
C GLU A 65 10.66 -24.26 10.82
N HIS A 66 11.18 -24.49 9.61
CA HIS A 66 10.48 -24.14 8.38
C HIS A 66 9.44 -25.17 7.93
N GLU A 67 9.48 -26.35 8.50
CA GLU A 67 8.59 -27.48 8.18
C GLU A 67 8.25 -28.25 9.46
N ILE A 68 6.95 -28.37 9.76
CA ILE A 68 6.43 -28.98 10.97
C ILE A 68 5.53 -30.15 10.57
N GLU A 69 5.86 -31.36 11.02
CA GLU A 69 5.00 -32.54 10.83
C GLU A 69 4.05 -32.65 12.02
N LEU A 70 2.77 -32.77 11.72
CA LEU A 70 1.69 -32.90 12.70
C LEU A 70 0.83 -34.11 12.34
N SER A 71 0.33 -34.76 13.37
CA SER A 71 -0.66 -35.83 13.22
C SER A 71 -1.99 -35.34 13.78
N GLY A 72 -3.04 -35.42 12.99
CA GLY A 72 -4.40 -35.08 13.39
C GLY A 72 -5.31 -36.30 13.39
N ARG A 73 -6.43 -36.20 14.09
CA ARG A 73 -7.47 -37.22 14.11
C ARG A 73 -8.83 -36.60 13.86
N THR A 74 -9.55 -37.12 12.87
CA THR A 74 -10.93 -36.69 12.60
C THR A 74 -11.84 -37.91 12.54
N GLY A 75 -12.73 -38.03 13.52
CA GLY A 75 -13.55 -39.22 13.67
C GLY A 75 -12.71 -40.46 14.00
N SER A 76 -12.82 -41.51 13.18
CA SER A 76 -12.07 -42.79 13.33
C SER A 76 -10.78 -42.88 12.52
N LYS A 77 -10.43 -41.85 11.75
CA LYS A 77 -9.26 -41.85 10.86
C LYS A 77 -8.20 -40.88 11.36
N ASN A 78 -6.96 -41.32 11.35
CA ASN A 78 -5.79 -40.50 11.57
C ASN A 78 -5.30 -39.96 10.22
N PHE A 79 -4.69 -38.81 10.19
CA PHE A 79 -4.03 -38.27 9.02
C PHE A 79 -2.74 -37.53 9.45
N HIS A 80 -1.78 -37.50 8.54
CA HIS A 80 -0.56 -36.72 8.71
C HIS A 80 -0.65 -35.43 7.91
N ALA A 81 -0.26 -34.33 8.53
CA ALA A 81 -0.20 -33.04 7.89
C ALA A 81 1.20 -32.46 8.03
N ARG A 82 1.72 -31.93 6.94
CA ARG A 82 2.97 -31.20 6.89
C ARG A 82 2.68 -29.74 6.74
N VAL A 83 3.05 -28.94 7.73
CA VAL A 83 2.86 -27.50 7.77
C VAL A 83 4.17 -26.82 7.38
N ARG A 84 4.15 -25.98 6.34
CA ARG A 84 5.31 -25.23 5.86
C ARG A 84 4.99 -23.76 5.86
N TRP A 85 5.85 -22.95 6.46
CA TRP A 85 5.72 -21.49 6.38
C TRP A 85 6.16 -20.97 5.02
N ILE A 86 5.41 -19.97 4.49
CA ILE A 86 5.72 -19.28 3.24
C ILE A 86 6.40 -17.96 3.59
N PRO A 87 7.74 -17.82 3.36
CA PRO A 87 8.46 -16.57 3.60
C PRO A 87 7.82 -15.42 2.86
N GLU A 88 7.92 -14.20 3.44
CA GLU A 88 7.36 -12.95 2.89
C GLU A 88 5.82 -12.86 2.89
N SER A 89 5.13 -13.85 3.38
CA SER A 89 3.69 -13.82 3.62
C SER A 89 3.38 -14.28 5.05
N ASP A 90 2.26 -13.84 5.59
CA ASP A 90 1.77 -14.32 6.89
C ASP A 90 0.98 -15.64 6.74
N TRP A 91 1.38 -16.48 5.76
CA TRP A 91 0.65 -17.68 5.36
C TRP A 91 1.45 -18.94 5.63
N VAL A 92 0.70 -20.02 5.86
CA VAL A 92 1.23 -21.37 5.98
C VAL A 92 0.55 -22.30 4.96
N ALA A 93 1.35 -23.15 4.34
CA ALA A 93 0.85 -24.22 3.47
C ALA A 93 0.76 -25.51 4.27
N ILE A 94 -0.37 -26.17 4.25
CA ILE A 94 -0.65 -27.41 4.95
C ILE A 94 -0.94 -28.50 3.92
N GLN A 95 -0.11 -29.52 3.88
CA GLN A 95 -0.21 -30.63 2.97
C GLN A 95 -0.68 -31.87 3.74
N PHE A 96 -1.74 -32.51 3.25
CA PHE A 96 -2.29 -33.73 3.85
C PHE A 96 -1.77 -34.98 3.13
N ALA A 97 -1.35 -35.98 3.91
CA ALA A 97 -1.04 -37.35 3.44
C ALA A 97 -2.07 -38.31 4.03
N ASN A 98 -2.66 -39.16 3.20
CA ASN A 98 -3.54 -40.25 3.68
C ASN A 98 -2.74 -41.38 4.28
N GLU A 99 -3.21 -41.99 5.38
CA GLU A 99 -2.62 -43.20 6.00
C GLU A 99 -2.50 -44.41 5.05
N ALA A 100 -3.26 -44.40 3.95
CA ALA A 100 -3.17 -45.50 2.97
C ALA A 100 -1.82 -45.56 2.23
N GLU A 101 -1.00 -44.52 2.28
CA GLU A 101 0.33 -44.46 1.66
C GLU A 101 1.47 -44.80 2.65
N SER A 102 1.18 -44.97 3.94
CA SER A 102 2.22 -45.15 4.98
C SER A 102 2.37 -46.57 5.51
N VAL A 103 1.66 -47.59 5.00
CA VAL A 103 1.66 -48.98 5.53
C VAL A 103 2.18 -50.02 4.55
N ASP A 104 2.86 -49.64 3.47
CA ASP A 104 3.67 -50.64 2.73
C ASP A 104 5.15 -50.29 2.88
N GLY A 105 5.81 -51.01 3.79
CA GLY A 105 7.27 -51.03 3.95
C GLY A 105 8.03 -51.64 2.77
N SER A 106 7.52 -51.52 1.55
CA SER A 106 8.20 -51.79 0.32
C SER A 106 8.56 -50.45 -0.33
N GLY A 107 9.84 -50.13 -0.29
CA GLY A 107 10.47 -48.95 -0.81
C GLY A 107 9.78 -48.33 -2.03
N ALA A 108 8.92 -47.34 -1.84
CA ALA A 108 8.65 -46.40 -2.90
C ALA A 108 10.02 -45.82 -3.32
N PRO A 109 10.42 -45.88 -4.60
CA PRO A 109 11.69 -45.33 -5.01
C PRO A 109 11.75 -43.88 -4.58
N GLN A 110 12.72 -43.55 -3.72
CA GLN A 110 12.98 -42.13 -3.43
C GLN A 110 13.20 -41.45 -4.77
N PRO A 111 12.50 -40.35 -5.05
CA PRO A 111 12.65 -39.67 -6.32
C PRO A 111 14.13 -39.41 -6.54
N THR A 112 14.63 -39.84 -7.67
CA THR A 112 16.04 -39.65 -8.02
C THR A 112 16.33 -38.15 -8.04
N VAL A 113 17.56 -37.78 -7.74
CA VAL A 113 17.98 -36.37 -7.81
C VAL A 113 17.58 -35.72 -9.16
N GLN A 114 17.55 -36.52 -10.22
CA GLN A 114 17.10 -36.10 -11.55
C GLN A 114 15.61 -35.80 -11.59
N GLU A 115 14.75 -36.58 -10.99
CA GLU A 115 13.30 -36.33 -10.93
C GLU A 115 12.98 -35.09 -10.11
N LEU A 116 13.65 -34.91 -8.96
CA LEU A 116 13.51 -33.69 -8.14
C LEU A 116 13.99 -32.43 -8.88
N LEU A 117 15.07 -32.50 -9.64
CA LEU A 117 15.57 -31.40 -10.47
C LEU A 117 14.58 -31.08 -11.61
N GLN A 118 14.00 -32.11 -12.22
CA GLN A 118 13.02 -31.93 -13.30
C GLN A 118 11.72 -31.33 -12.80
N GLU A 119 11.19 -31.76 -11.65
CA GLU A 119 10.02 -31.18 -10.99
C GLU A 119 10.26 -29.71 -10.61
N ARG A 120 11.46 -29.43 -10.05
CA ARG A 120 11.87 -28.05 -9.73
C ARG A 120 11.95 -27.18 -10.99
N GLU A 121 12.49 -27.70 -12.08
CA GLU A 121 12.59 -26.95 -13.33
C GLU A 121 11.21 -26.66 -13.94
N ILE A 122 10.29 -27.62 -13.92
CA ILE A 122 8.91 -27.43 -14.38
C ILE A 122 8.20 -26.39 -13.51
N THR A 123 8.35 -26.47 -12.19
CA THR A 123 7.77 -25.51 -11.24
C THR A 123 8.32 -24.10 -11.49
N TYR A 124 9.63 -23.98 -11.68
CA TYR A 124 10.27 -22.71 -11.97
C TYR A 124 9.81 -22.11 -13.31
N ARG A 125 9.69 -22.92 -14.36
CA ARG A 125 9.15 -22.48 -15.67
C ARG A 125 7.70 -22.02 -15.57
N ASN A 126 6.87 -22.73 -14.82
CA ASN A 126 5.47 -22.37 -14.61
C ASN A 126 5.35 -21.06 -13.83
N LEU A 127 6.17 -20.88 -12.78
CA LEU A 127 6.23 -19.65 -12.01
C LEU A 127 6.68 -18.46 -12.87
N LEU A 128 7.71 -18.67 -13.68
CA LEU A 128 8.21 -17.64 -14.60
C LEU A 128 7.16 -17.26 -15.64
N ALA A 129 6.47 -18.24 -16.22
CA ALA A 129 5.40 -18.01 -17.19
C ALA A 129 4.23 -17.25 -16.56
N ALA A 130 3.83 -17.61 -15.33
CA ALA A 130 2.79 -16.91 -14.59
C ALA A 130 3.21 -15.45 -14.25
N TYR A 131 4.46 -15.26 -13.85
CA TYR A 131 5.02 -13.93 -13.58
C TYR A 131 5.05 -13.05 -14.82
N LEU A 132 5.52 -13.59 -15.96
CA LEU A 132 5.54 -12.85 -17.24
C LEU A 132 4.13 -12.49 -17.71
N LYS A 133 3.16 -13.40 -17.55
CA LYS A 133 1.76 -13.13 -17.88
C LYS A 133 1.17 -12.05 -16.97
N LEU A 134 1.48 -12.07 -15.68
CA LEU A 134 1.05 -11.03 -14.73
C LEU A 134 1.65 -9.66 -15.10
N GLN A 135 2.93 -9.63 -15.46
CA GLN A 135 3.58 -8.41 -15.92
C GLN A 135 2.94 -7.85 -17.19
N GLU A 136 2.62 -8.72 -18.17
CA GLU A 136 1.97 -8.29 -19.41
C GLU A 136 0.57 -7.74 -19.15
N VAL A 137 -0.25 -8.40 -18.30
CA VAL A 137 -1.57 -7.90 -17.89
C VAL A 137 -1.45 -6.54 -17.19
N ASN A 138 -0.48 -6.38 -16.28
CA ASN A 138 -0.24 -5.10 -15.61
C ASN A 138 0.21 -4.02 -16.60
N ARG A 139 1.06 -4.38 -17.58
CA ARG A 139 1.48 -3.47 -18.66
C ARG A 139 0.29 -2.99 -19.49
N GLN A 140 -0.57 -3.93 -19.93
CA GLN A 140 -1.76 -3.62 -20.72
C GLN A 140 -2.75 -2.76 -19.94
N LYS A 141 -2.99 -3.07 -18.66
CA LYS A 141 -3.81 -2.27 -17.75
C LYS A 141 -3.28 -0.83 -17.69
N THR A 142 -1.97 -0.65 -17.51
CA THR A 142 -1.36 0.68 -17.43
C THR A 142 -1.49 1.48 -18.73
N VAL A 143 -1.22 0.85 -19.87
CA VAL A 143 -1.35 1.51 -21.19
C VAL A 143 -2.81 1.90 -21.46
N PHE A 144 -3.74 1.01 -21.17
CA PHE A 144 -5.17 1.29 -21.31
C PHE A 144 -5.61 2.48 -20.44
N LEU A 145 -5.22 2.49 -19.17
CA LEU A 145 -5.57 3.56 -18.24
C LEU A 145 -4.95 4.90 -18.65
N ALA A 146 -3.69 4.89 -19.11
CA ALA A 146 -3.02 6.10 -19.60
C ALA A 146 -3.71 6.67 -20.86
N SER A 147 -4.08 5.81 -21.80
CA SER A 147 -4.81 6.22 -23.01
C SER A 147 -6.19 6.77 -22.67
N ALA A 148 -6.98 6.02 -21.90
CA ALA A 148 -8.33 6.42 -21.51
C ALA A 148 -8.36 7.79 -20.82
N ALA A 149 -7.40 8.04 -19.95
CA ALA A 149 -7.38 9.31 -19.25
C ALA A 149 -6.85 10.47 -20.10
N HIS A 150 -5.97 10.21 -21.07
CA HIS A 150 -5.62 11.24 -22.07
C HIS A 150 -6.85 11.61 -22.90
N GLU A 151 -7.61 10.60 -23.34
CA GLU A 151 -8.85 10.79 -24.09
C GLU A 151 -9.96 11.49 -23.28
N LEU A 152 -9.99 11.32 -21.95
CA LEU A 152 -10.90 12.05 -21.06
C LEU A 152 -10.44 13.49 -20.79
N LYS A 153 -9.14 13.74 -20.69
CA LYS A 153 -8.60 15.07 -20.40
C LYS A 153 -8.90 16.09 -21.52
N THR A 154 -8.82 15.64 -22.76
CA THR A 154 -9.06 16.52 -23.93
C THR A 154 -10.47 17.10 -23.98
N PRO A 155 -11.56 16.31 -23.94
CA PRO A 155 -12.92 16.87 -23.92
C PRO A 155 -13.20 17.70 -22.67
N LEU A 156 -12.64 17.33 -21.51
CA LEU A 156 -12.81 18.11 -20.29
C LEU A 156 -12.11 19.48 -20.37
N ALA A 157 -10.96 19.57 -21.04
CA ALA A 157 -10.30 20.86 -21.29
C ALA A 157 -11.15 21.76 -22.20
N VAL A 158 -11.80 21.21 -23.21
CA VAL A 158 -12.73 21.94 -24.10
C VAL A 158 -13.96 22.43 -23.32
N ILE A 159 -14.57 21.56 -22.51
CA ILE A 159 -15.71 21.91 -21.66
C ILE A 159 -15.34 23.03 -20.69
N LYS A 160 -14.16 22.95 -20.06
CA LYS A 160 -13.64 24.01 -19.18
C LYS A 160 -13.49 25.34 -19.95
N GLY A 161 -12.94 25.29 -21.17
CA GLY A 161 -12.82 26.46 -22.03
C GLY A 161 -14.17 27.12 -22.33
N TYR A 162 -15.22 26.34 -22.55
CA TYR A 162 -16.57 26.89 -22.73
C TYR A 162 -17.13 27.53 -21.47
N TYR A 163 -16.91 26.97 -20.29
CA TYR A 163 -17.28 27.64 -19.03
C TYR A 163 -16.57 28.98 -18.88
N ASP A 164 -15.26 29.02 -19.18
CA ASP A 164 -14.50 30.28 -19.06
C ASP A 164 -15.02 31.35 -20.03
N LEU A 165 -15.34 30.97 -21.28
CA LEU A 165 -15.92 31.90 -22.27
C LEU A 165 -17.31 32.40 -21.86
N LEU A 166 -18.17 31.56 -21.31
CA LEU A 166 -19.50 31.91 -20.88
C LEU A 166 -19.44 32.82 -19.63
N LEU A 167 -18.64 32.47 -18.63
CA LEU A 167 -18.53 33.20 -17.37
C LEU A 167 -17.82 34.54 -17.52
N THR A 168 -16.99 34.74 -18.54
CA THR A 168 -16.39 36.03 -18.88
C THR A 168 -17.34 36.97 -19.64
N ASN A 169 -18.59 36.53 -19.89
CA ASN A 169 -19.59 37.27 -20.69
C ASN A 169 -19.16 37.54 -22.14
N SER A 170 -18.15 36.82 -22.65
CA SER A 170 -17.64 37.01 -24.04
C SER A 170 -18.66 36.66 -25.10
N LEU A 171 -19.65 35.83 -24.77
CA LEU A 171 -20.72 35.38 -25.66
C LEU A 171 -22.09 36.03 -25.37
N GLY A 172 -22.15 37.01 -24.46
CA GLY A 172 -23.36 37.69 -24.03
C GLY A 172 -23.50 37.72 -22.52
N LYS A 173 -24.42 38.55 -22.03
CA LYS A 173 -24.67 38.67 -20.59
C LYS A 173 -25.49 37.50 -20.07
N LEU A 174 -25.05 36.92 -19.00
CA LEU A 174 -25.75 35.87 -18.26
C LEU A 174 -26.68 36.48 -17.21
N THR A 175 -27.80 35.84 -16.94
CA THR A 175 -28.60 36.10 -15.73
C THR A 175 -27.89 35.53 -14.51
N ASP A 176 -28.18 36.04 -13.32
CA ASP A 176 -27.57 35.55 -12.08
C ASP A 176 -27.76 34.02 -11.90
N LYS A 177 -28.98 33.52 -12.15
CA LYS A 177 -29.26 32.06 -12.11
C LYS A 177 -28.43 31.23 -13.09
N GLN A 178 -28.20 31.75 -14.31
CA GLN A 178 -27.37 31.09 -15.29
C GLN A 178 -25.92 31.07 -14.87
N LYS A 179 -25.44 32.15 -14.27
CA LYS A 179 -24.09 32.26 -13.75
C LYS A 179 -23.86 31.27 -12.62
N ASP A 180 -24.76 31.18 -11.64
CA ASP A 180 -24.70 30.25 -10.52
C ASP A 180 -24.62 28.79 -11.01
N ILE A 181 -25.48 28.40 -11.95
CA ILE A 181 -25.49 27.05 -12.54
C ILE A 181 -24.18 26.74 -13.28
N LEU A 182 -23.65 27.70 -14.05
CA LEU A 182 -22.39 27.53 -14.77
C LEU A 182 -21.20 27.45 -13.83
N GLU A 183 -21.15 28.20 -12.75
CA GLU A 183 -20.11 28.11 -11.72
C GLU A 183 -20.12 26.75 -11.03
N GLU A 184 -21.28 26.25 -10.62
CA GLU A 184 -21.44 24.91 -10.04
C GLU A 184 -21.01 23.80 -11.02
N SER A 185 -21.42 23.90 -12.28
CA SER A 185 -21.05 22.97 -13.35
C SER A 185 -19.54 23.00 -13.63
N LYS A 186 -18.92 24.20 -13.65
CA LYS A 186 -17.48 24.37 -13.79
C LYS A 186 -16.72 23.70 -12.65
N GLU A 187 -17.16 23.89 -11.41
CA GLU A 187 -16.56 23.25 -10.23
C GLU A 187 -16.62 21.71 -10.33
N SER A 188 -17.76 21.19 -10.78
CA SER A 188 -17.95 19.75 -11.01
C SER A 188 -17.02 19.22 -12.11
N CYS A 189 -16.86 19.96 -13.21
CA CYS A 189 -15.91 19.62 -14.28
C CYS A 189 -14.46 19.64 -13.78
N GLU A 190 -14.06 20.65 -13.02
CA GLU A 190 -12.72 20.73 -12.43
C GLU A 190 -12.46 19.60 -11.43
N ARG A 191 -13.49 19.19 -10.67
CA ARG A 191 -13.41 18.01 -9.81
C ARG A 191 -13.14 16.74 -10.63
N LEU A 192 -13.83 16.55 -11.76
CA LEU A 192 -13.63 15.41 -12.64
C LEU A 192 -12.21 15.40 -13.25
N VAL A 193 -11.70 16.55 -13.71
CA VAL A 193 -10.31 16.70 -14.19
C VAL A 193 -9.30 16.26 -13.13
N ARG A 194 -9.51 16.68 -11.87
CA ARG A 194 -8.65 16.28 -10.75
C ARG A 194 -8.70 14.77 -10.50
N LEU A 195 -9.90 14.18 -10.54
CA LEU A 195 -10.09 12.73 -10.35
C LEU A 195 -9.38 11.91 -11.43
N VAL A 196 -9.56 12.27 -12.70
CA VAL A 196 -8.90 11.64 -13.85
C VAL A 196 -7.38 11.75 -13.73
N SER A 197 -6.87 12.92 -13.36
CA SER A 197 -5.42 13.16 -13.18
C SER A 197 -4.84 12.34 -12.01
N MET A 198 -5.57 12.21 -10.90
CA MET A 198 -5.16 11.35 -9.77
C MET A 198 -5.11 9.89 -10.17
N PHE A 199 -6.11 9.41 -10.90
CA PHE A 199 -6.17 8.03 -11.36
C PHE A 199 -5.03 7.68 -12.32
N LEU A 200 -4.65 8.61 -13.22
CA LEU A 200 -3.47 8.48 -14.08
C LEU A 200 -2.18 8.35 -13.30
N ASN A 201 -1.97 9.28 -12.38
CA ASN A 201 -0.77 9.27 -11.54
C ASN A 201 -0.68 7.97 -10.74
N TYR A 202 -1.80 7.51 -10.20
CA TYR A 202 -1.88 6.23 -9.50
C TYR A 202 -1.47 5.05 -10.40
N SER A 203 -2.05 4.97 -11.61
CA SER A 203 -1.74 3.89 -12.56
C SER A 203 -0.27 3.86 -12.99
N ALA A 204 0.34 5.04 -13.19
CA ALA A 204 1.77 5.15 -13.50
C ALA A 204 2.65 4.68 -12.34
N LEU A 205 2.24 4.96 -11.10
CA LEU A 205 2.93 4.53 -9.89
C LEU A 205 2.81 3.00 -9.66
N GLU A 206 1.62 2.44 -9.88
CA GLU A 206 1.36 0.99 -9.72
C GLU A 206 2.18 0.15 -10.69
N SER A 207 2.41 0.65 -11.90
CA SER A 207 3.18 -0.08 -12.93
C SER A 207 4.69 -0.16 -12.68
N GLY A 208 5.19 0.42 -11.59
CA GLY A 208 6.62 0.47 -11.27
C GLY A 208 7.46 1.30 -12.27
N LYS A 209 6.82 2.02 -13.20
CA LYS A 209 7.47 2.84 -14.23
C LYS A 209 7.80 4.25 -13.77
N LEU A 210 7.63 4.54 -12.47
CA LEU A 210 8.00 5.84 -11.96
C LEU A 210 9.52 6.01 -12.01
N VAL A 211 9.98 6.76 -12.99
CA VAL A 211 11.36 7.23 -13.05
C VAL A 211 11.42 8.59 -12.38
N LEU A 212 12.11 8.67 -11.24
CA LEU A 212 12.31 9.93 -10.55
C LEU A 212 13.37 10.76 -11.27
N GLN A 213 13.10 12.05 -11.43
CA GLN A 213 14.08 13.02 -11.90
C GLN A 213 14.81 13.65 -10.71
N LEU A 214 15.76 12.89 -10.13
CA LEU A 214 16.53 13.34 -8.99
C LEU A 214 17.52 14.43 -9.45
N ARG A 215 17.27 15.67 -9.05
CA ARG A 215 18.13 16.83 -9.27
C ARG A 215 18.40 17.51 -7.95
N GLU A 216 19.50 18.23 -7.87
CA GLU A 216 19.78 19.08 -6.72
C GLU A 216 18.77 20.22 -6.68
N ASN A 217 17.98 20.25 -5.61
CA ASN A 217 16.87 21.19 -5.43
C ASN A 217 16.87 21.73 -4.01
N ASP A 218 16.28 22.91 -3.83
CA ASP A 218 15.97 23.47 -2.52
C ASP A 218 14.55 23.07 -2.10
N LEU A 219 14.46 22.30 -1.01
CA LEU A 219 13.16 21.89 -0.48
C LEU A 219 12.36 23.07 0.13
N ARG A 220 13.07 24.10 0.62
CA ARG A 220 12.42 25.30 1.18
C ARG A 220 11.66 26.01 0.10
N ASP A 221 12.25 26.25 -1.07
CA ASP A 221 11.59 26.88 -2.22
C ASP A 221 10.36 26.07 -2.66
N CYS A 222 10.50 24.76 -2.72
CA CYS A 222 9.41 23.83 -3.05
C CYS A 222 8.21 24.00 -2.12
N LEU A 223 8.45 24.06 -0.82
CA LEU A 223 7.39 24.16 0.18
C LEU A 223 6.79 25.57 0.29
N VAL A 224 7.61 26.61 0.12
CA VAL A 224 7.13 28.01 0.09
C VAL A 224 6.23 28.25 -1.12
N GLU A 225 6.65 27.82 -2.30
CA GLU A 225 5.83 27.92 -3.53
C GLU A 225 4.48 27.22 -3.35
N MET A 226 4.52 26.02 -2.76
CA MET A 226 3.31 25.25 -2.52
C MET A 226 2.38 25.93 -1.52
N THR A 227 2.88 26.45 -0.39
CA THR A 227 2.08 27.19 0.59
C THR A 227 1.41 28.40 -0.03
N GLY A 228 2.12 29.14 -0.90
CA GLY A 228 1.57 30.25 -1.64
C GLY A 228 0.38 29.85 -2.52
N ARG A 229 0.49 28.75 -3.24
CA ARG A 229 -0.59 28.24 -4.11
C ARG A 229 -1.83 27.78 -3.33
N TRP A 230 -1.65 27.25 -2.12
CA TRP A 230 -2.75 26.77 -1.28
C TRP A 230 -3.38 27.84 -0.41
N SER A 231 -2.72 28.99 -0.20
CA SER A 231 -3.16 30.06 0.68
C SER A 231 -4.60 30.51 0.41
N GLU A 232 -4.95 30.75 -0.86
CA GLU A 232 -6.30 31.17 -1.25
C GLU A 232 -7.37 30.11 -0.94
N ALA A 233 -7.08 28.82 -1.15
CA ALA A 233 -8.02 27.75 -0.89
C ALA A 233 -8.31 27.61 0.62
N PHE A 234 -7.27 27.73 1.45
CA PHE A 234 -7.40 27.74 2.90
C PHE A 234 -8.17 28.95 3.40
N GLN A 235 -7.88 30.12 2.85
CA GLN A 235 -8.58 31.37 3.19
C GLN A 235 -10.07 31.30 2.85
N ARG A 236 -10.43 30.78 1.66
CA ARG A 236 -11.83 30.57 1.25
C ARG A 236 -12.61 29.68 2.19
N LYS A 237 -11.95 28.65 2.74
CA LYS A 237 -12.55 27.74 3.73
C LYS A 237 -12.57 28.32 5.15
N GLY A 238 -11.90 29.46 5.40
CA GLY A 238 -11.75 30.04 6.73
C GLY A 238 -10.81 29.24 7.64
N VAL A 239 -9.81 28.54 7.07
CA VAL A 239 -8.80 27.79 7.81
C VAL A 239 -7.47 28.51 7.74
N LYS A 240 -6.79 28.68 8.88
CA LYS A 240 -5.48 29.32 8.96
C LYS A 240 -4.39 28.37 8.47
N LEU A 241 -3.63 28.78 7.45
CA LEU A 241 -2.44 28.03 6.98
C LEU A 241 -1.17 28.72 7.48
N GLU A 242 -0.31 27.99 8.18
CA GLU A 242 1.01 28.44 8.64
C GLU A 242 2.11 27.58 8.05
N SER A 243 3.29 28.17 7.80
CA SER A 243 4.49 27.44 7.38
C SER A 243 5.66 27.71 8.34
N GLN A 244 6.34 26.64 8.78
CA GLN A 244 7.49 26.67 9.68
C GLN A 244 8.61 25.85 9.03
N ILE A 245 9.38 26.48 8.18
CA ILE A 245 10.45 25.83 7.41
C ILE A 245 11.80 26.23 7.98
N ASP A 246 12.58 25.25 8.45
CA ASP A 246 13.88 25.48 9.03
C ASP A 246 14.87 25.99 7.96
N PRO A 247 15.49 27.16 8.14
CA PRO A 247 16.41 27.73 7.18
C PRO A 247 17.73 26.94 7.03
N SER A 248 18.03 26.04 7.98
CA SER A 248 19.25 25.22 7.96
C SER A 248 19.15 23.99 7.04
N ILE A 249 18.00 23.72 6.41
CA ILE A 249 17.83 22.62 5.44
C ILE A 249 18.73 22.89 4.23
N PRO A 250 19.69 21.99 3.92
CA PRO A 250 20.55 22.14 2.77
C PRO A 250 19.82 21.77 1.48
N THR A 251 20.40 22.12 0.33
CA THR A 251 20.01 21.55 -0.95
C THR A 251 20.43 20.08 -1.00
N PHE A 252 19.62 19.25 -1.65
CA PHE A 252 19.89 17.82 -1.85
C PHE A 252 19.14 17.29 -3.07
N LYS A 253 19.44 16.05 -3.47
CA LYS A 253 18.82 15.45 -4.66
C LYS A 253 17.45 14.90 -4.36
N PHE A 254 16.44 15.42 -5.03
CA PHE A 254 15.06 14.88 -5.02
C PHE A 254 14.31 15.29 -6.29
N ASP A 255 13.20 14.62 -6.58
CA ASP A 255 12.28 15.04 -7.65
C ASP A 255 11.33 16.12 -7.14
N TYR A 256 11.57 17.34 -7.56
CA TYR A 256 10.82 18.53 -7.11
C TYR A 256 9.31 18.38 -7.30
N GLN A 257 8.88 17.93 -8.49
CA GLN A 257 7.45 17.80 -8.80
C GLN A 257 6.78 16.69 -8.00
N LYS A 258 7.47 15.60 -7.77
CA LYS A 258 6.92 14.46 -7.03
C LYS A 258 6.83 14.73 -5.54
N VAL A 259 7.81 15.42 -4.97
CA VAL A 259 7.75 15.87 -3.57
C VAL A 259 6.66 16.92 -3.40
N GLN A 260 6.56 17.88 -4.32
CA GLN A 260 5.47 18.86 -4.32
C GLN A 260 4.09 18.17 -4.39
N GLN A 261 3.94 17.15 -5.23
CA GLN A 261 2.71 16.35 -5.32
C GLN A 261 2.39 15.61 -4.03
N ALA A 262 3.39 14.99 -3.38
CA ALA A 262 3.20 14.29 -2.10
C ALA A 262 2.71 15.26 -1.02
N ALA A 263 3.37 16.39 -0.86
CA ALA A 263 3.01 17.40 0.13
C ALA A 263 1.65 18.06 -0.18
N ALA A 264 1.31 18.27 -1.46
CA ALA A 264 -0.01 18.76 -1.89
C ALA A 264 -1.14 17.79 -1.49
N ASN A 265 -0.92 16.48 -1.60
CA ASN A 265 -1.89 15.47 -1.15
C ASN A 265 -2.13 15.54 0.37
N LEU A 266 -1.09 15.83 1.16
CA LEU A 266 -1.24 16.02 2.60
C LEU A 266 -2.00 17.33 2.93
N LEU A 267 -1.71 18.43 2.22
CA LEU A 267 -2.43 19.69 2.41
C LEU A 267 -3.90 19.60 1.98
N ASP A 268 -4.20 18.91 0.87
CA ASP A 268 -5.58 18.65 0.42
C ASP A 268 -6.35 17.86 1.48
N ASN A 269 -5.71 16.83 2.06
CA ASN A 269 -6.29 16.06 3.14
C ASN A 269 -6.55 16.94 4.38
N ALA A 270 -5.58 17.72 4.82
CA ALA A 270 -5.72 18.64 5.94
C ALA A 270 -6.82 19.68 5.69
N LEU A 271 -6.87 20.27 4.49
CA LEU A 271 -7.93 21.23 4.13
C LEU A 271 -9.31 20.57 4.18
N LYS A 272 -9.47 19.34 3.69
CA LYS A 272 -10.76 18.63 3.69
C LYS A 272 -11.29 18.38 5.10
N HIS A 273 -10.43 17.94 6.00
CA HIS A 273 -10.81 17.46 7.34
C HIS A 273 -10.75 18.54 8.44
N THR A 274 -10.21 19.73 8.18
CA THR A 274 -10.20 20.84 9.13
C THR A 274 -11.48 21.67 8.97
N PRO A 275 -12.26 21.89 10.03
CA PRO A 275 -13.43 22.75 9.99
C PRO A 275 -13.03 24.24 9.82
N SER A 276 -13.97 25.08 9.39
CA SER A 276 -13.79 26.53 9.37
C SER A 276 -13.43 27.04 10.78
N GLY A 277 -12.50 27.98 10.86
CA GLY A 277 -11.92 28.49 12.12
C GLY A 277 -10.75 27.65 12.65
N GLY A 278 -10.46 26.49 12.03
CA GLY A 278 -9.31 25.66 12.39
C GLY A 278 -7.99 26.16 11.81
N SER A 279 -6.93 25.41 12.07
CA SER A 279 -5.57 25.72 11.61
C SER A 279 -4.87 24.51 11.02
N VAL A 280 -4.00 24.77 10.05
CA VAL A 280 -3.09 23.77 9.46
C VAL A 280 -1.67 24.34 9.47
N THR A 281 -0.70 23.57 9.93
CA THR A 281 0.71 23.95 9.98
C THR A 281 1.54 23.01 9.13
N LEU A 282 2.22 23.55 8.12
CA LEU A 282 3.26 22.84 7.36
C LEU A 282 4.61 23.11 8.02
N ARG A 283 5.32 22.05 8.43
CA ARG A 283 6.65 22.17 9.04
C ARG A 283 7.67 21.35 8.26
N ALA A 284 8.88 21.89 8.14
CA ALA A 284 10.03 21.13 7.63
C ALA A 284 11.25 21.39 8.51
N ARG A 285 11.97 20.31 8.87
CA ARG A 285 13.16 20.38 9.73
C ARG A 285 14.18 19.31 9.37
N PRO A 286 15.49 19.57 9.57
CA PRO A 286 16.50 18.52 9.49
C PRO A 286 16.20 17.43 10.51
N HIS A 287 16.36 16.17 10.11
CA HIS A 287 16.09 15.01 10.96
C HIS A 287 17.22 13.98 10.84
N PHE A 288 17.56 13.32 11.94
CA PHE A 288 18.43 12.15 11.91
C PHE A 288 17.57 10.89 11.87
N TRP A 289 17.66 10.16 10.75
CA TRP A 289 16.96 8.91 10.56
C TRP A 289 17.92 7.72 10.62
N GLU A 290 17.84 6.94 11.69
CA GLU A 290 18.58 5.70 11.81
C GLU A 290 17.93 4.63 10.94
N ARG A 291 18.50 4.43 9.74
CA ARG A 291 18.17 3.25 8.93
C ARG A 291 18.86 2.07 9.59
N ARG A 292 18.15 1.20 10.27
CA ARG A 292 18.69 -0.08 10.71
C ARG A 292 18.98 -0.95 9.48
N VAL A 293 20.18 -0.83 8.95
CA VAL A 293 20.79 -1.89 8.19
C VAL A 293 21.26 -2.89 9.22
N ALA A 294 20.82 -4.13 9.12
CA ALA A 294 21.24 -5.22 10.00
C ALA A 294 22.70 -5.61 9.69
N GLU A 295 23.65 -4.73 9.98
CA GLU A 295 25.06 -5.03 10.13
C GLU A 295 25.47 -4.57 11.53
N VAL A 296 25.79 -5.57 12.34
CA VAL A 296 26.31 -5.41 13.70
C VAL A 296 27.67 -4.70 13.60
N ALA A 297 27.67 -3.39 13.70
CA ALA A 297 28.93 -2.66 13.91
C ALA A 297 29.53 -3.04 15.26
N PRO A 298 30.85 -3.31 15.36
CA PRO A 298 31.52 -3.67 16.59
C PRO A 298 31.32 -2.59 17.66
N VAL A 299 31.12 -3.03 18.90
CA VAL A 299 30.75 -2.23 20.08
C VAL A 299 31.78 -1.15 20.45
N GLU A 300 32.98 -1.16 19.88
CA GLU A 300 34.06 -0.27 20.27
C GLU A 300 34.03 1.14 19.69
N GLU A 301 33.27 1.42 18.63
CA GLU A 301 33.18 2.77 18.02
C GLU A 301 32.13 3.70 18.67
N ARG A 302 31.37 3.25 19.65
CA ARG A 302 30.27 4.01 20.29
C ARG A 302 30.70 5.12 21.25
N ARG A 303 32.01 5.39 21.43
CA ARG A 303 32.50 6.33 22.48
C ARG A 303 32.82 7.75 22.02
N ARG A 304 32.47 8.17 20.82
CA ARG A 304 32.50 9.59 20.46
C ARG A 304 31.09 10.13 20.33
N PHE A 305 30.57 10.75 21.40
CA PHE A 305 29.34 11.56 21.40
C PHE A 305 29.48 12.75 20.43
N ARG A 306 29.44 12.50 19.12
CA ARG A 306 29.02 13.51 18.17
C ARG A 306 27.52 13.31 17.99
N LEU A 307 26.73 14.35 18.28
CA LEU A 307 25.33 14.39 17.89
C LEU A 307 25.26 13.95 16.44
N PRO A 308 24.45 12.92 16.11
CA PRO A 308 24.37 12.42 14.76
C PRO A 308 23.96 13.58 13.84
N ARG A 309 24.72 13.79 12.75
CA ARG A 309 24.35 14.82 11.78
C ARG A 309 23.06 14.45 11.08
N PRO A 310 22.16 15.40 10.84
CA PRO A 310 20.95 15.14 10.08
C PRO A 310 21.30 14.50 8.72
N ASN A 311 20.62 13.41 8.38
CA ASN A 311 20.76 12.68 7.11
C ASN A 311 19.47 12.64 6.31
N SER A 312 18.44 13.30 6.81
CA SER A 312 17.11 13.39 6.21
C SER A 312 16.44 14.71 6.57
N VAL A 313 15.37 15.03 5.86
CA VAL A 313 14.45 16.12 6.21
C VAL A 313 13.10 15.52 6.54
N GLU A 314 12.54 15.91 7.67
CA GLU A 314 11.15 15.63 8.04
C GLU A 314 10.28 16.77 7.53
N VAL A 315 9.22 16.42 6.81
CA VAL A 315 8.14 17.34 6.42
C VAL A 315 6.86 16.84 7.04
N SER A 316 6.15 17.71 7.76
CA SER A 316 4.90 17.37 8.43
C SER A 316 3.80 18.41 8.15
N VAL A 317 2.58 17.92 8.03
CA VAL A 317 1.34 18.72 7.94
C VAL A 317 0.48 18.35 9.13
N THR A 318 0.30 19.30 10.04
CA THR A 318 -0.53 19.14 11.24
C THR A 318 -1.83 19.90 11.06
N ASP A 319 -2.95 19.24 11.23
CA ASP A 319 -4.29 19.83 11.19
C ASP A 319 -4.99 19.81 12.56
N SER A 320 -5.92 20.72 12.76
CA SER A 320 -6.79 20.78 13.94
C SER A 320 -8.18 20.17 13.68
N GLY A 321 -8.24 19.13 12.84
CA GLY A 321 -9.48 18.47 12.45
C GLY A 321 -9.99 17.45 13.47
N ALA A 322 -10.88 16.58 13.03
CA ALA A 322 -11.51 15.55 13.87
C ALA A 322 -10.54 14.44 14.35
N GLY A 323 -9.36 14.37 13.80
CA GLY A 323 -8.41 13.27 14.08
C GLY A 323 -8.85 11.94 13.51
N ILE A 324 -8.03 10.93 13.72
CA ILE A 324 -8.19 9.57 13.17
C ILE A 324 -7.99 8.58 14.31
N ALA A 325 -8.87 7.60 14.41
CA ALA A 325 -8.74 6.53 15.39
C ALA A 325 -7.53 5.64 15.09
N PRO A 326 -6.81 5.13 16.13
CA PRO A 326 -5.56 4.37 15.93
C PRO A 326 -5.71 3.14 15.03
N GLU A 327 -6.87 2.50 15.01
CA GLU A 327 -7.20 1.34 14.18
C GLU A 327 -7.09 1.62 12.68
N HIS A 328 -7.27 2.89 12.27
CA HIS A 328 -7.22 3.32 10.87
C HIS A 328 -5.85 3.82 10.40
N HIS A 329 -4.87 4.01 11.31
CA HIS A 329 -3.57 4.64 10.97
C HIS A 329 -2.78 3.92 9.88
N GLN A 330 -2.92 2.60 9.77
CA GLN A 330 -2.24 1.83 8.74
C GLN A 330 -3.03 1.83 7.43
N GLU A 331 -4.34 1.63 7.50
CA GLU A 331 -5.17 1.45 6.32
C GLU A 331 -5.45 2.75 5.53
N ILE A 332 -5.35 3.93 6.16
CA ILE A 332 -5.55 5.22 5.45
C ILE A 332 -4.54 5.49 4.32
N PHE A 333 -3.41 4.77 4.32
CA PHE A 333 -2.42 4.82 3.25
C PHE A 333 -2.63 3.75 2.18
N GLU A 334 -3.64 2.88 2.33
CA GLU A 334 -4.00 1.89 1.33
C GLU A 334 -4.89 2.48 0.24
N ASP A 335 -4.92 1.81 -0.90
CA ASP A 335 -5.63 2.27 -2.08
C ASP A 335 -7.15 2.25 -1.85
N PHE A 336 -7.84 3.33 -2.21
CA PHE A 336 -9.30 3.48 -2.14
C PHE A 336 -9.89 3.44 -0.72
N VAL A 337 -9.07 3.50 0.32
CA VAL A 337 -9.55 3.53 1.70
C VAL A 337 -10.04 4.92 2.09
N ARG A 338 -11.19 4.97 2.75
CA ARG A 338 -11.84 6.16 3.28
C ARG A 338 -12.46 5.85 4.63
N VAL A 339 -11.98 6.51 5.68
CA VAL A 339 -12.54 6.38 7.04
C VAL A 339 -13.89 7.09 7.12
N ASP A 340 -14.00 8.29 6.56
CA ASP A 340 -15.27 9.03 6.47
C ASP A 340 -15.82 8.97 5.03
N ARG A 341 -16.97 8.30 4.87
CA ARG A 341 -17.66 8.17 3.58
C ARG A 341 -18.32 9.45 3.09
N ASN A 342 -18.55 10.42 3.96
CA ASN A 342 -19.21 11.68 3.62
C ASN A 342 -18.24 12.71 3.03
N THR A 343 -16.94 12.55 3.23
CA THR A 343 -15.92 13.45 2.68
C THR A 343 -15.67 13.17 1.21
N SER A 344 -15.55 14.20 0.36
CA SER A 344 -15.31 14.03 -1.07
C SER A 344 -13.89 13.52 -1.37
N GLY A 345 -13.76 12.48 -2.23
CA GLY A 345 -12.46 11.98 -2.68
C GLY A 345 -12.48 10.47 -2.97
N MET A 346 -11.50 9.97 -3.75
CA MET A 346 -11.38 8.56 -4.11
C MET A 346 -10.56 7.70 -3.13
N GLY A 347 -10.00 8.27 -2.05
CA GLY A 347 -9.11 7.53 -1.16
C GLY A 347 -7.72 7.22 -1.77
N LEU A 348 -7.28 7.97 -2.79
CA LEU A 348 -6.00 7.75 -3.46
C LEU A 348 -4.90 8.74 -3.05
N GLY A 349 -5.24 9.88 -2.45
CA GLY A 349 -4.27 10.95 -2.17
C GLY A 349 -3.12 10.50 -1.27
N LEU A 350 -3.44 9.86 -0.14
CA LEU A 350 -2.46 9.37 0.82
C LEU A 350 -1.67 8.17 0.27
N ALA A 351 -2.31 7.28 -0.48
CA ALA A 351 -1.64 6.16 -1.14
C ALA A 351 -0.62 6.65 -2.19
N ILE A 352 -0.98 7.67 -2.98
CA ILE A 352 -0.05 8.32 -3.92
C ILE A 352 1.12 8.97 -3.17
N ALA A 353 0.85 9.72 -2.08
CA ALA A 353 1.90 10.31 -1.27
C ALA A 353 2.85 9.23 -0.72
N LYS A 354 2.33 8.13 -0.18
CA LYS A 354 3.11 6.98 0.30
C LYS A 354 4.06 6.45 -0.79
N ARG A 355 3.54 6.18 -1.98
CA ARG A 355 4.33 5.63 -3.09
C ARG A 355 5.40 6.60 -3.58
N LEU A 356 5.08 7.90 -3.68
CA LEU A 356 6.04 8.93 -4.08
C LEU A 356 7.20 9.05 -3.08
N ILE A 357 6.89 9.05 -1.79
CA ILE A 357 7.91 9.12 -0.73
C ILE A 357 8.73 7.83 -0.67
N GLN A 358 8.11 6.65 -0.81
CA GLN A 358 8.81 5.37 -0.90
C GLN A 358 9.74 5.29 -2.12
N ALA A 359 9.33 5.83 -3.27
CA ALA A 359 10.19 5.93 -4.45
C ALA A 359 11.44 6.79 -4.18
N HIS A 360 11.35 7.81 -3.31
CA HIS A 360 12.48 8.57 -2.80
C HIS A 360 13.23 7.86 -1.66
N ARG A 361 12.94 6.56 -1.42
CA ARG A 361 13.49 5.80 -0.28
C ARG A 361 13.17 6.43 1.08
N GLY A 362 12.13 7.23 1.16
CA GLY A 362 11.62 7.89 2.34
C GLY A 362 10.62 7.03 3.12
N LYS A 363 10.12 7.58 4.22
CA LYS A 363 9.08 7.00 5.07
C LYS A 363 7.95 8.01 5.24
N ILE A 364 6.70 7.55 5.27
CA ILE A 364 5.53 8.37 5.59
C ILE A 364 4.72 7.70 6.71
N TRP A 365 4.14 8.50 7.60
CA TRP A 365 3.29 8.02 8.70
C TRP A 365 2.28 9.09 9.12
N VAL A 366 1.41 8.72 10.05
CA VAL A 366 0.45 9.60 10.71
C VAL A 366 0.58 9.46 12.23
N GLU A 367 0.43 10.57 12.93
CA GLU A 367 0.23 10.66 14.38
C GLU A 367 -1.08 11.40 14.58
N SER A 368 -2.07 10.75 15.19
CA SER A 368 -3.40 11.32 15.32
C SER A 368 -4.14 10.75 16.53
N GLU A 369 -4.92 11.59 17.17
CA GLU A 369 -5.88 11.21 18.20
C GLU A 369 -7.27 11.73 17.80
N ALA A 370 -8.31 10.93 18.01
CA ALA A 370 -9.68 11.36 17.74
C ALA A 370 -9.99 12.67 18.49
N GLN A 371 -10.60 13.65 17.80
CA GLN A 371 -10.96 14.98 18.29
C GLN A 371 -9.77 15.93 18.59
N ARG A 372 -8.54 15.55 18.22
CA ARG A 372 -7.35 16.39 18.47
C ARG A 372 -6.57 16.78 17.21
N GLY A 373 -7.09 16.37 16.06
CA GLY A 373 -6.43 16.60 14.78
C GLY A 373 -5.43 15.50 14.41
N SER A 374 -4.72 15.72 13.30
CA SER A 374 -3.77 14.77 12.77
C SER A 374 -2.48 15.45 12.35
N THR A 375 -1.38 14.73 12.47
CA THR A 375 -0.09 15.09 11.90
C THR A 375 0.33 14.01 10.91
N PHE A 376 0.32 14.35 9.63
CA PHE A 376 0.90 13.51 8.58
C PHE A 376 2.33 13.96 8.35
N ALA A 377 3.26 13.03 8.42
CA ALA A 377 4.67 13.33 8.27
C ALA A 377 5.37 12.38 7.30
N PHE A 378 6.39 12.88 6.61
CA PHE A 378 7.28 12.05 5.81
C PHE A 378 8.74 12.46 5.98
N LEU A 379 9.64 11.50 5.76
CA LEU A 379 11.09 11.70 5.73
C LEU A 379 11.59 11.60 4.29
N LEU A 380 12.42 12.55 3.90
CA LEU A 380 13.20 12.49 2.67
C LEU A 380 14.68 12.34 3.04
N PRO A 381 15.35 11.25 2.62
CA PRO A 381 16.78 11.11 2.82
C PRO A 381 17.53 12.15 1.97
N MET A 382 18.53 12.79 2.57
CA MET A 382 19.41 13.73 1.86
C MET A 382 20.40 12.99 0.96
N ASP A 383 20.77 11.77 1.36
CA ASP A 383 21.61 10.88 0.57
C ASP A 383 20.74 9.81 -0.10
N GLN A 384 20.64 9.88 -1.42
CA GLN A 384 19.80 9.00 -2.25
C GLN A 384 20.64 8.02 -3.09
N THR A 385 21.93 7.81 -2.69
CA THR A 385 22.78 6.80 -3.32
C THR A 385 22.33 5.37 -3.06
#